data_c52b4d506bf0ba42696a0330eea2a009
#
_entry.id   c52b4d506bf0ba42696a0330eea2a009
#
_cell.length_a   1.000
_cell.length_b   1.000
_cell.length_c   1.000
_cell.angle_alpha   90.00
_cell.angle_beta   90.00
_cell.angle_gamma   90.00
#
_symmetry.space_group_name_H-M   'P 1'
#
loop_
_entity.id
_entity.type
_entity.pdbx_description
1 polymer ?
#
loop_
_entity_poly.entity_id
_entity_poly.type
_entity_poly.pdbx_seq_one_letter_code
_entity_poly.pdbx_strand_id
1 'polypeptide(L)'
;MKYVFFLLLGLSINAQDLAKSILTIDSTLTKNANSIIRQELITVDVTKRDQMTTLISRTITVLNDNGDDKVDSYQHYDDQTIVKNIELYVYNAFGKEIEHYKKRDFKDVSAADGFSLYSDDRLLYVEYIPKSYPYTATFISEVKSNTNAFLPRWKPIRQYASSTQQSTYKILFDPSNIPSYKATNIAPYEINIAEGVSEITCVATMLPAIAYEEHAPQFSSFAPQVMFALKTFSLKGVLGNGSTWSEFGSWMDTRLLKGTEELPAMTVSEINSLVTTEMSDIEKARVVYQYLQDKVRYISVQIGIGGWKPMLASEVDRLSYGDCKALTNYTKALLNAVGVPSYYTVLHSGS
;
A
#
# COMPACT_ATOMS: atom_id res chain seq x y z
N MET A 1 71.17 -23.51 0.53
CA MET A 1 70.16 -22.55 0.06
C MET A 1 68.78 -23.17 0.20
N LYS A 2 68.02 -22.77 1.23
CA LYS A 2 66.64 -23.25 1.46
C LYS A 2 65.69 -22.24 0.82
N TYR A 3 64.92 -22.65 -0.19
CA TYR A 3 63.86 -21.80 -0.77
C TYR A 3 62.63 -21.93 0.12
N VAL A 4 62.20 -20.83 0.72
CA VAL A 4 60.91 -20.70 1.39
C VAL A 4 59.88 -20.32 0.35
N PHE A 5 58.96 -21.24 0.04
CA PHE A 5 57.83 -20.99 -0.84
C PHE A 5 56.71 -20.29 0.00
N PHE A 6 56.50 -19.01 -0.23
CA PHE A 6 55.34 -18.31 0.31
C PHE A 6 54.09 -18.68 -0.54
N LEU A 7 53.21 -19.49 0.04
CA LEU A 7 51.90 -19.75 -0.54
C LEU A 7 51.01 -18.57 -0.25
N LEU A 8 50.85 -17.65 -1.24
CA LEU A 8 49.81 -16.63 -1.24
C LEU A 8 48.47 -17.32 -1.49
N LEU A 9 47.73 -17.63 -0.41
CA LEU A 9 46.32 -17.96 -0.48
C LEU A 9 45.57 -16.68 -0.90
N GLY A 10 45.32 -16.54 -2.20
CA GLY A 10 44.45 -15.52 -2.75
C GLY A 10 43.01 -15.79 -2.30
N LEU A 11 42.52 -15.03 -1.33
CA LEU A 11 41.11 -14.95 -1.03
C LEU A 11 40.40 -14.29 -2.21
N SER A 12 39.79 -15.11 -3.07
CA SER A 12 38.90 -14.65 -4.14
C SER A 12 37.62 -14.15 -3.47
N ILE A 13 37.58 -12.91 -3.05
CA ILE A 13 36.35 -12.24 -2.67
C ILE A 13 35.60 -11.95 -3.97
N ASN A 14 34.47 -12.61 -4.18
CA ASN A 14 33.61 -12.33 -5.32
C ASN A 14 33.15 -10.85 -5.25
N ALA A 15 33.18 -10.13 -6.35
CA ALA A 15 32.73 -8.73 -6.41
C ALA A 15 31.28 -8.54 -5.91
N GLN A 16 30.47 -9.58 -6.01
CA GLN A 16 29.09 -9.63 -5.54
C GLN A 16 28.98 -9.65 -4.00
N ASP A 17 29.93 -10.31 -3.32
CA ASP A 17 30.02 -10.36 -1.86
C ASP A 17 30.50 -8.99 -1.32
N LEU A 18 31.45 -8.36 -2.03
CA LEU A 18 31.97 -7.04 -1.64
C LEU A 18 30.88 -5.96 -1.66
N ALA A 19 29.98 -5.98 -2.65
CA ALA A 19 28.87 -5.01 -2.74
C ALA A 19 27.92 -5.07 -1.54
N LYS A 20 27.82 -6.20 -0.82
CA LYS A 20 26.99 -6.41 0.35
C LYS A 20 27.75 -6.29 1.68
N SER A 21 29.06 -6.12 1.60
CA SER A 21 29.92 -5.88 2.75
C SER A 21 29.74 -4.46 3.30
N ILE A 22 29.85 -4.32 4.63
CA ILE A 22 29.87 -3.02 5.30
C ILE A 22 31.04 -2.16 4.91
N LEU A 23 32.13 -2.75 4.43
CA LEU A 23 33.37 -2.04 4.03
C LEU A 23 33.15 -1.08 2.85
N THR A 24 32.05 -1.22 2.11
CA THR A 24 31.69 -0.36 0.98
C THR A 24 30.66 0.72 1.34
N ILE A 25 30.35 0.89 2.62
CA ILE A 25 29.39 1.90 3.10
C ILE A 25 30.11 3.24 3.21
N ASP A 26 29.53 4.28 2.61
CA ASP A 26 29.95 5.64 2.86
C ASP A 26 29.60 6.05 4.29
N SER A 27 30.59 6.57 5.03
CA SER A 27 30.44 6.93 6.43
C SER A 27 29.38 8.01 6.69
N THR A 28 29.08 8.85 5.70
CA THR A 28 28.02 9.87 5.80
C THR A 28 26.64 9.27 5.99
N LEU A 29 26.39 8.06 5.46
CA LEU A 29 25.14 7.34 5.57
C LEU A 29 24.93 6.66 6.92
N THR A 30 25.98 6.52 7.74
CA THR A 30 25.89 5.90 9.07
C THR A 30 25.44 6.87 10.15
N LYS A 31 25.54 8.18 9.89
CA LYS A 31 25.17 9.21 10.86
C LYS A 31 23.66 9.19 11.12
N ASN A 32 23.27 9.05 12.39
CA ASN A 32 21.86 8.97 12.83
C ASN A 32 21.08 7.80 12.20
N ALA A 33 21.76 6.78 11.67
CA ALA A 33 21.13 5.64 11.02
C ALA A 33 21.22 4.37 11.87
N ASN A 34 20.14 3.64 11.99
CA ASN A 34 20.08 2.27 12.49
C ASN A 34 20.10 1.26 11.33
N SER A 35 19.72 1.73 10.12
CA SER A 35 19.76 0.96 8.88
C SER A 35 20.10 1.82 7.68
N ILE A 36 20.58 1.19 6.61
CA ILE A 36 20.96 1.84 5.35
C ILE A 36 20.34 1.05 4.18
N ILE A 37 19.48 1.68 3.40
CA ILE A 37 19.06 1.14 2.10
C ILE A 37 20.24 1.29 1.16
N ARG A 38 20.94 0.16 0.89
CA ARG A 38 22.11 0.13 0.01
C ARG A 38 21.72 0.28 -1.44
N GLN A 39 20.72 -0.46 -1.82
CA GLN A 39 20.14 -0.44 -3.16
C GLN A 39 18.67 -0.81 -3.10
N GLU A 40 17.85 -0.01 -3.73
CA GLU A 40 16.44 -0.31 -3.94
C GLU A 40 16.13 -0.17 -5.43
N LEU A 41 15.44 -1.15 -5.98
CA LEU A 41 14.80 -1.07 -7.29
C LEU A 41 13.34 -1.51 -7.13
N ILE A 42 12.43 -0.59 -7.42
CA ILE A 42 11.00 -0.87 -7.53
C ILE A 42 10.62 -0.67 -9.00
N THR A 43 10.08 -1.71 -9.62
CA THR A 43 9.53 -1.63 -10.98
C THR A 43 8.04 -1.91 -10.93
N VAL A 44 7.24 -0.97 -11.44
CA VAL A 44 5.78 -1.07 -11.53
C VAL A 44 5.41 -1.11 -13.00
N ASP A 45 4.90 -2.23 -13.48
CA ASP A 45 4.45 -2.41 -14.86
C ASP A 45 2.92 -2.32 -14.91
N VAL A 46 2.42 -1.26 -15.55
CA VAL A 46 1.01 -0.98 -15.84
C VAL A 46 0.76 -0.81 -17.35
N THR A 47 1.57 -1.47 -18.17
CA THR A 47 1.38 -1.50 -19.63
C THR A 47 0.07 -2.15 -20.04
N LYS A 48 -0.50 -3.01 -19.18
CA LYS A 48 -1.82 -3.61 -19.36
C LYS A 48 -2.88 -2.81 -18.64
N ARG A 49 -4.02 -2.62 -19.28
CA ARG A 49 -5.11 -1.79 -18.80
C ARG A 49 -5.70 -2.22 -17.46
N ASP A 50 -5.72 -3.51 -17.18
CA ASP A 50 -6.40 -4.16 -16.05
C ASP A 50 -5.47 -4.94 -15.14
N GLN A 51 -4.18 -4.69 -15.24
CA GLN A 51 -3.15 -5.44 -14.54
C GLN A 51 -2.04 -4.52 -14.04
N MET A 52 -1.45 -4.89 -12.90
CA MET A 52 -0.22 -4.30 -12.40
C MET A 52 0.73 -5.43 -11.98
N THR A 53 1.98 -5.35 -12.39
CA THR A 53 3.05 -6.18 -11.83
C THR A 53 4.03 -5.28 -11.09
N THR A 54 4.30 -5.61 -9.84
CA THR A 54 5.26 -4.89 -9.00
C THR A 54 6.42 -5.81 -8.68
N LEU A 55 7.63 -5.41 -9.06
CA LEU A 55 8.88 -6.05 -8.65
C LEU A 55 9.58 -5.14 -7.64
N ILE A 56 10.02 -5.71 -6.54
CA ILE A 56 10.83 -5.04 -5.53
C ILE A 56 12.10 -5.84 -5.33
N SER A 57 13.24 -5.17 -5.41
CA SER A 57 14.51 -5.68 -4.94
C SER A 57 15.11 -4.63 -4.01
N ARG A 58 15.30 -4.97 -2.74
CA ARG A 58 15.78 -4.01 -1.73
C ARG A 58 16.84 -4.66 -0.86
N THR A 59 18.03 -4.07 -0.87
CA THR A 59 19.15 -4.46 -0.02
C THR A 59 19.31 -3.43 1.08
N ILE A 60 19.20 -3.87 2.33
CA ILE A 60 19.31 -3.06 3.56
C ILE A 60 20.44 -3.61 4.40
N THR A 61 21.34 -2.75 4.84
CA THR A 61 22.28 -3.07 5.92
C THR A 61 21.73 -2.55 7.25
N VAL A 62 21.60 -3.44 8.22
CA VAL A 62 21.16 -3.15 9.59
C VAL A 62 22.39 -3.00 10.46
N LEU A 63 22.52 -1.84 11.11
CA LEU A 63 23.71 -1.47 11.87
C LEU A 63 23.64 -1.92 13.33
N ASN A 64 22.43 -1.98 13.89
CA ASN A 64 22.15 -2.35 15.27
C ASN A 64 20.72 -2.87 15.41
N ASP A 65 20.34 -3.33 16.60
CA ASP A 65 19.03 -3.90 16.92
C ASP A 65 17.83 -2.97 16.67
N ASN A 66 18.01 -1.65 16.82
CA ASN A 66 16.96 -0.67 16.49
C ASN A 66 16.69 -0.56 14.98
N GLY A 67 17.44 -1.26 14.15
CA GLY A 67 17.25 -1.31 12.70
C GLY A 67 16.54 -2.59 12.20
N ASP A 68 16.26 -3.57 13.05
CA ASP A 68 15.71 -4.86 12.63
C ASP A 68 14.31 -4.74 12.02
N ASP A 69 13.47 -3.85 12.55
CA ASP A 69 12.13 -3.54 12.04
C ASP A 69 12.12 -2.83 10.67
N LYS A 70 13.30 -2.48 10.15
CA LYS A 70 13.47 -1.81 8.85
C LYS A 70 13.61 -2.79 7.69
N VAL A 71 13.89 -4.06 7.98
CA VAL A 71 14.00 -5.09 6.95
C VAL A 71 12.61 -5.55 6.51
N ASP A 72 12.36 -5.49 5.20
CA ASP A 72 11.16 -6.10 4.65
C ASP A 72 11.28 -7.62 4.73
N SER A 73 10.29 -8.24 5.30
CA SER A 73 10.24 -9.70 5.46
C SER A 73 8.83 -10.24 5.21
N TYR A 74 7.97 -9.44 4.58
CA TYR A 74 6.57 -9.81 4.34
C TYR A 74 6.01 -9.23 3.05
N GLN A 75 4.93 -9.85 2.56
CA GLN A 75 4.15 -9.39 1.41
C GLN A 75 2.66 -9.64 1.66
N HIS A 76 1.86 -8.57 1.62
CA HIS A 76 0.40 -8.66 1.60
C HIS A 76 -0.10 -9.11 0.23
N TYR A 77 -1.18 -9.88 0.23
CA TYR A 77 -1.89 -10.30 -0.96
C TYR A 77 -3.36 -10.62 -0.64
N ASP A 78 -4.19 -10.73 -1.65
CA ASP A 78 -5.61 -11.05 -1.56
C ASP A 78 -6.04 -11.96 -2.72
N ASP A 79 -7.34 -12.19 -2.92
CA ASP A 79 -7.88 -13.03 -4.01
C ASP A 79 -7.60 -12.47 -5.42
N GLN A 80 -7.32 -11.16 -5.52
CA GLN A 80 -7.03 -10.46 -6.77
C GLN A 80 -5.53 -10.21 -6.99
N THR A 81 -4.72 -10.66 -6.05
CA THR A 81 -3.28 -10.38 -6.02
C THR A 81 -2.49 -11.68 -5.83
N ILE A 82 -1.59 -11.97 -6.75
CA ILE A 82 -0.78 -13.19 -6.73
C ILE A 82 0.67 -12.83 -6.45
N VAL A 83 1.23 -13.37 -5.37
CA VAL A 83 2.67 -13.33 -5.11
C VAL A 83 3.34 -14.38 -5.99
N LYS A 84 4.03 -13.94 -7.04
CA LYS A 84 4.74 -14.80 -7.99
C LYS A 84 6.05 -15.30 -7.40
N ASN A 85 6.82 -14.40 -6.82
CA ASN A 85 8.06 -14.69 -6.11
C ASN A 85 8.17 -13.88 -4.83
N ILE A 86 8.79 -14.45 -3.81
CA ILE A 86 9.21 -13.77 -2.59
C ILE A 86 10.42 -14.51 -2.03
N GLU A 87 11.48 -13.77 -1.75
CA GLU A 87 12.75 -14.31 -1.21
C GLU A 87 13.38 -13.29 -0.26
N LEU A 88 14.07 -13.82 0.74
CA LEU A 88 14.91 -13.04 1.65
C LEU A 88 16.28 -13.70 1.76
N TYR A 89 17.31 -12.96 1.38
CA TYR A 89 18.72 -13.34 1.56
C TYR A 89 19.30 -12.55 2.72
N VAL A 90 20.09 -13.20 3.56
CA VAL A 90 20.78 -12.55 4.66
C VAL A 90 22.28 -12.80 4.55
N TYR A 91 23.05 -11.74 4.76
CA TYR A 91 24.50 -11.74 4.65
C TYR A 91 25.12 -11.21 5.94
N ASN A 92 26.26 -11.77 6.32
CA ASN A 92 27.04 -11.25 7.45
C ASN A 92 27.72 -9.90 7.08
N ALA A 93 28.44 -9.30 8.05
CA ALA A 93 29.16 -8.04 7.89
C ALA A 93 30.15 -8.00 6.71
N PHE A 94 30.66 -9.16 6.29
CA PHE A 94 31.60 -9.29 5.18
C PHE A 94 30.94 -9.55 3.83
N GLY A 95 29.62 -9.63 3.77
CA GLY A 95 28.85 -9.89 2.55
C GLY A 95 28.65 -11.37 2.23
N LYS A 96 29.11 -12.29 3.09
CA LYS A 96 28.90 -13.73 2.91
C LYS A 96 27.46 -14.07 3.27
N GLU A 97 26.74 -14.76 2.35
CA GLU A 97 25.41 -15.28 2.59
C GLU A 97 25.40 -16.28 3.77
N ILE A 98 24.47 -16.09 4.69
CA ILE A 98 24.31 -16.91 5.89
C ILE A 98 22.94 -17.55 5.98
N GLU A 99 21.90 -16.95 5.38
CA GLU A 99 20.53 -17.48 5.32
C GLU A 99 19.89 -17.12 3.99
N HIS A 100 19.01 -18.00 3.50
CA HIS A 100 18.20 -17.77 2.30
C HIS A 100 16.83 -18.41 2.48
N TYR A 101 15.80 -17.57 2.51
CA TYR A 101 14.40 -17.95 2.59
C TYR A 101 13.75 -17.81 1.21
N LYS A 102 13.14 -18.89 0.73
CA LYS A 102 12.36 -18.94 -0.50
C LYS A 102 10.88 -18.89 -0.17
N LYS A 103 10.02 -18.66 -1.15
CA LYS A 103 8.57 -18.57 -0.96
C LYS A 103 7.97 -19.66 -0.08
N ARG A 104 8.44 -20.90 -0.18
CA ARG A 104 7.97 -22.04 0.64
C ARG A 104 8.31 -21.93 2.12
N ASP A 105 9.29 -21.08 2.46
CA ASP A 105 9.77 -20.89 3.83
C ASP A 105 9.02 -19.76 4.54
N PHE A 106 8.23 -18.99 3.79
CA PHE A 106 7.35 -17.95 4.33
C PHE A 106 6.08 -18.56 4.91
N LYS A 107 5.70 -18.10 6.10
CA LYS A 107 4.44 -18.44 6.74
C LYS A 107 3.31 -17.65 6.07
N ASP A 108 2.17 -18.32 5.86
CA ASP A 108 0.98 -17.74 5.26
C ASP A 108 -0.13 -17.63 6.31
N VAL A 109 -0.49 -16.39 6.66
CA VAL A 109 -1.47 -16.11 7.70
C VAL A 109 -2.53 -15.12 7.20
N SER A 110 -3.67 -15.10 7.88
CA SER A 110 -4.66 -14.02 7.71
C SER A 110 -4.06 -12.69 8.17
N ALA A 111 -4.20 -11.67 7.34
CA ALA A 111 -3.83 -10.30 7.67
C ALA A 111 -5.02 -9.49 8.23
N ALA A 112 -5.96 -10.19 8.91
CA ALA A 112 -7.10 -9.54 9.53
C ALA A 112 -6.63 -8.45 10.52
N ASP A 113 -7.20 -7.26 10.39
CA ASP A 113 -6.87 -6.07 11.19
C ASP A 113 -7.40 -6.10 12.63
N GLY A 114 -8.02 -7.21 13.04
CA GLY A 114 -8.67 -7.38 14.34
C GLY A 114 -10.03 -6.66 14.47
N PHE A 115 -10.42 -5.90 13.43
CA PHE A 115 -11.66 -5.14 13.38
C PHE A 115 -12.62 -5.67 12.29
N SER A 116 -12.11 -6.09 11.14
CA SER A 116 -12.91 -6.70 10.08
C SER A 116 -13.25 -8.15 10.40
N LEU A 117 -14.54 -8.47 10.41
CA LEU A 117 -15.01 -9.84 10.66
C LEU A 117 -14.68 -10.75 9.47
N TYR A 118 -14.76 -10.20 8.26
CA TYR A 118 -14.44 -10.89 7.00
C TYR A 118 -13.47 -10.05 6.17
N SER A 119 -12.29 -10.61 5.88
CA SER A 119 -11.29 -10.05 4.99
C SER A 119 -10.64 -11.17 4.20
N ASP A 120 -10.35 -10.92 2.91
CA ASP A 120 -9.56 -11.78 2.05
C ASP A 120 -8.07 -11.46 2.11
N ASP A 121 -7.66 -10.46 2.89
CA ASP A 121 -6.28 -10.08 3.05
C ASP A 121 -5.46 -11.15 3.76
N ARG A 122 -4.32 -11.49 3.18
CA ARG A 122 -3.36 -12.45 3.69
C ARG A 122 -1.95 -11.87 3.70
N LEU A 123 -1.10 -12.47 4.49
CA LEU A 123 0.27 -12.07 4.67
C LEU A 123 1.20 -13.28 4.52
N LEU A 124 2.11 -13.23 3.56
CA LEU A 124 3.30 -14.08 3.57
C LEU A 124 4.40 -13.36 4.35
N TYR A 125 4.96 -14.00 5.36
CA TYR A 125 6.05 -13.42 6.14
C TYR A 125 7.08 -14.46 6.56
N VAL A 126 8.30 -13.99 6.79
CA VAL A 126 9.36 -14.76 7.45
C VAL A 126 9.99 -13.89 8.53
N GLU A 127 10.37 -14.50 9.62
CA GLU A 127 11.05 -13.84 10.74
C GLU A 127 12.52 -14.28 10.75
N TYR A 128 13.42 -13.32 10.62
CA TYR A 128 14.85 -13.52 10.79
C TYR A 128 15.27 -12.91 12.14
N ILE A 129 15.93 -13.72 12.98
CA ILE A 129 16.47 -13.28 14.27
C ILE A 129 17.98 -13.15 14.11
N PRO A 130 18.54 -11.92 14.09
CA PRO A 130 19.96 -11.71 13.89
C PRO A 130 20.79 -12.21 15.09
N LYS A 131 21.94 -12.82 14.78
CA LYS A 131 22.91 -13.28 15.79
C LYS A 131 24.01 -12.26 16.04
N SER A 132 24.21 -11.33 15.12
CA SER A 132 25.25 -10.29 15.21
C SER A 132 24.95 -9.13 14.28
N TYR A 133 25.49 -7.97 14.60
CA TYR A 133 25.43 -6.75 13.82
C TYR A 133 26.84 -6.30 13.41
N PRO A 134 26.96 -5.56 12.30
CA PRO A 134 25.92 -5.34 11.30
C PRO A 134 25.68 -6.58 10.44
N TYR A 135 24.49 -6.66 9.83
CA TYR A 135 24.16 -7.64 8.80
C TYR A 135 23.48 -6.94 7.61
N THR A 136 23.42 -7.62 6.47
CA THR A 136 22.74 -7.10 5.28
C THR A 136 21.64 -8.09 4.86
N ALA A 137 20.47 -7.57 4.54
CA ALA A 137 19.36 -8.36 4.01
C ALA A 137 18.98 -7.87 2.62
N THR A 138 18.68 -8.79 1.70
CA THR A 138 18.11 -8.47 0.38
C THR A 138 16.74 -9.13 0.28
N PHE A 139 15.70 -8.32 0.23
CA PHE A 139 14.33 -8.75 -0.01
C PHE A 139 14.00 -8.61 -1.50
N ILE A 140 13.39 -9.65 -2.05
CA ILE A 140 12.92 -9.68 -3.44
C ILE A 140 11.45 -10.10 -3.42
N SER A 141 10.58 -9.35 -4.09
CA SER A 141 9.19 -9.77 -4.32
C SER A 141 8.73 -9.44 -5.73
N GLU A 142 7.92 -10.34 -6.30
CA GLU A 142 7.19 -10.13 -7.54
C GLU A 142 5.71 -10.40 -7.29
N VAL A 143 4.90 -9.36 -7.46
CA VAL A 143 3.46 -9.38 -7.20
C VAL A 143 2.71 -8.97 -8.46
N LYS A 144 1.69 -9.76 -8.81
CA LYS A 144 0.79 -9.46 -9.91
C LYS A 144 -0.62 -9.25 -9.38
N SER A 145 -1.24 -8.13 -9.73
CA SER A 145 -2.60 -7.75 -9.32
C SER A 145 -3.45 -7.36 -10.54
N ASN A 146 -4.75 -7.58 -10.47
CA ASN A 146 -5.73 -7.05 -11.41
C ASN A 146 -6.30 -5.69 -10.96
N THR A 147 -5.65 -5.08 -9.96
CA THR A 147 -5.91 -3.71 -9.50
C THR A 147 -4.69 -2.85 -9.81
N ASN A 148 -4.90 -1.75 -10.55
CA ASN A 148 -3.90 -0.71 -10.80
C ASN A 148 -4.43 0.70 -10.49
N ALA A 149 -5.55 0.79 -9.78
CA ALA A 149 -6.14 2.04 -9.33
C ALA A 149 -5.24 2.75 -8.28
N PHE A 150 -4.45 1.97 -7.55
CA PHE A 150 -3.53 2.48 -6.52
C PHE A 150 -2.12 2.01 -6.83
N LEU A 151 -1.30 2.94 -7.33
CA LEU A 151 0.10 2.66 -7.61
C LEU A 151 0.95 2.79 -6.34
N PRO A 152 1.97 1.94 -6.16
CA PRO A 152 2.89 2.07 -5.04
C PRO A 152 3.52 3.47 -5.01
N ARG A 153 3.51 4.11 -3.85
CA ARG A 153 4.21 5.38 -3.64
C ARG A 153 5.70 5.14 -3.53
N TRP A 154 6.49 5.95 -4.20
CA TRP A 154 7.93 5.92 -3.99
C TRP A 154 8.31 6.82 -2.81
N LYS A 155 9.01 6.24 -1.84
CA LYS A 155 9.51 6.90 -0.62
C LYS A 155 10.97 6.53 -0.46
N PRO A 156 11.91 7.30 -1.05
CA PRO A 156 13.33 6.97 -1.00
C PRO A 156 13.93 7.04 0.41
N ILE A 157 13.35 7.82 1.33
CA ILE A 157 13.56 7.71 2.78
C ILE A 157 12.24 7.18 3.36
N ARG A 158 12.25 5.98 3.91
CA ARG A 158 11.00 5.29 4.29
C ARG A 158 10.56 5.60 5.71
N GLN A 159 11.50 5.89 6.61
CA GLN A 159 11.25 6.06 8.04
C GLN A 159 12.44 6.71 8.74
N TYR A 160 12.26 7.09 10.00
CA TYR A 160 13.32 7.62 10.85
C TYR A 160 14.51 6.66 10.99
N ALA A 161 15.69 7.22 11.21
CA ALA A 161 16.94 6.50 11.43
C ALA A 161 17.27 5.47 10.32
N SER A 162 16.84 5.73 9.09
CA SER A 162 17.20 4.95 7.91
C SER A 162 17.70 5.88 6.81
N SER A 163 18.94 5.70 6.37
CA SER A 163 19.55 6.42 5.26
C SER A 163 19.40 5.61 3.95
N THR A 164 19.65 6.27 2.81
CA THR A 164 19.53 5.61 1.50
C THR A 164 20.73 5.93 0.64
N GLN A 165 21.49 4.91 0.27
CA GLN A 165 22.60 5.03 -0.66
C GLN A 165 22.09 5.20 -2.09
N GLN A 166 21.14 4.35 -2.52
CA GLN A 166 20.49 4.46 -3.83
C GLN A 166 19.09 3.86 -3.78
N SER A 167 18.12 4.60 -4.27
CA SER A 167 16.75 4.11 -4.52
C SER A 167 16.31 4.50 -5.92
N THR A 168 15.80 3.52 -6.67
CA THR A 168 15.27 3.70 -8.02
C THR A 168 13.84 3.19 -8.07
N TYR A 169 12.94 4.02 -8.58
CA TYR A 169 11.57 3.64 -8.89
C TYR A 169 11.34 3.82 -10.38
N LYS A 170 10.85 2.77 -11.02
CA LYS A 170 10.53 2.77 -12.45
C LYS A 170 9.07 2.38 -12.65
N ILE A 171 8.31 3.19 -13.39
CA ILE A 171 6.97 2.85 -13.84
C ILE A 171 6.97 2.69 -15.35
N LEU A 172 6.51 1.52 -15.83
CA LEU A 172 6.32 1.18 -17.23
C LEU A 172 4.83 1.29 -17.56
N PHE A 173 4.47 1.99 -18.62
CA PHE A 173 3.08 2.25 -18.98
C PHE A 173 2.84 2.22 -20.49
N ASP A 174 1.59 2.06 -20.88
CA ASP A 174 1.15 2.26 -22.25
C ASP A 174 1.13 3.76 -22.57
N PRO A 175 1.74 4.24 -23.68
CA PRO A 175 1.75 5.65 -24.06
C PRO A 175 0.36 6.29 -24.19
N SER A 176 -0.71 5.49 -24.35
CA SER A 176 -2.09 5.99 -24.36
C SER A 176 -2.65 6.30 -22.95
N ASN A 177 -1.97 5.84 -21.88
CA ASN A 177 -2.40 6.04 -20.49
C ASN A 177 -1.23 6.47 -19.60
N ILE A 178 -0.61 7.60 -19.96
CA ILE A 178 0.53 8.17 -19.24
C ILE A 178 0.14 8.49 -17.79
N PRO A 179 0.87 7.96 -16.78
CA PRO A 179 0.61 8.29 -15.39
C PRO A 179 0.88 9.77 -15.10
N SER A 180 -0.02 10.42 -14.36
CA SER A 180 0.32 11.67 -13.69
C SER A 180 1.05 11.38 -12.38
N TYR A 181 1.87 12.34 -11.90
CA TYR A 181 2.53 12.19 -10.60
C TYR A 181 2.56 13.50 -9.82
N LYS A 182 2.70 13.37 -8.51
CA LYS A 182 2.92 14.46 -7.57
C LYS A 182 4.14 14.14 -6.72
N ALA A 183 5.18 14.95 -6.88
CA ALA A 183 6.38 14.91 -6.04
C ALA A 183 6.25 15.92 -4.89
N THR A 184 6.58 15.50 -3.68
CA THR A 184 6.56 16.35 -2.47
C THR A 184 7.83 16.18 -1.69
N ASN A 185 8.32 17.29 -1.08
CA ASN A 185 9.49 17.34 -0.22
C ASN A 185 10.80 16.86 -0.86
N ILE A 186 10.92 16.90 -2.19
CA ILE A 186 12.09 16.40 -2.91
C ILE A 186 13.22 17.46 -3.03
N ALA A 187 12.90 18.75 -2.95
CA ALA A 187 13.84 19.83 -3.24
C ALA A 187 15.15 19.83 -2.40
N PRO A 188 15.18 19.41 -1.12
CA PRO A 188 16.41 19.35 -0.35
C PRO A 188 17.37 18.20 -0.70
N TYR A 189 16.95 17.28 -1.60
CA TYR A 189 17.62 16.02 -1.85
C TYR A 189 18.05 15.87 -3.30
N GLU A 190 19.08 15.05 -3.55
CA GLU A 190 19.48 14.64 -4.90
C GLU A 190 18.51 13.61 -5.46
N ILE A 191 17.37 14.11 -5.95
CA ILE A 191 16.31 13.32 -6.55
C ILE A 191 16.10 13.77 -7.99
N ASN A 192 16.24 12.83 -8.93
CA ASN A 192 15.99 13.05 -10.34
C ASN A 192 14.76 12.26 -10.81
N ILE A 193 13.90 12.91 -11.60
CA ILE A 193 12.74 12.28 -12.26
C ILE A 193 12.92 12.46 -13.76
N ALA A 194 13.04 11.36 -14.47
CA ALA A 194 13.18 11.32 -15.93
C ALA A 194 11.92 10.72 -16.55
N GLU A 195 11.33 11.44 -17.50
CA GLU A 195 10.14 11.04 -18.24
C GLU A 195 10.53 10.56 -19.65
N GLY A 196 10.13 9.33 -19.99
CA GLY A 196 10.27 8.74 -21.31
C GLY A 196 8.90 8.49 -21.94
N VAL A 197 8.89 7.94 -23.15
CA VAL A 197 7.66 7.70 -23.93
C VAL A 197 6.76 6.64 -23.28
N SER A 198 7.35 5.63 -22.63
CA SER A 198 6.66 4.49 -22.02
C SER A 198 7.17 4.15 -20.61
N GLU A 199 8.00 5.02 -20.04
CA GLU A 199 8.49 4.86 -18.67
C GLU A 199 8.74 6.21 -17.98
N ILE A 200 8.58 6.24 -16.66
CA ILE A 200 9.07 7.30 -15.78
C ILE A 200 10.01 6.65 -14.78
N THR A 201 11.20 7.23 -14.60
CA THR A 201 12.21 6.74 -13.68
C THR A 201 12.54 7.81 -12.66
N CYS A 202 12.42 7.48 -11.36
CA CYS A 202 12.85 8.32 -10.25
C CYS A 202 14.10 7.70 -9.63
N VAL A 203 15.12 8.51 -9.40
CA VAL A 203 16.39 8.08 -8.78
C VAL A 203 16.74 9.03 -7.64
N ALA A 204 17.08 8.45 -6.51
CA ALA A 204 17.61 9.16 -5.36
C ALA A 204 18.92 8.54 -4.93
N THR A 205 19.90 9.37 -4.57
CA THR A 205 21.22 8.93 -4.15
C THR A 205 21.67 9.69 -2.89
N MET A 206 22.42 9.00 -2.04
CA MET A 206 23.11 9.58 -0.87
C MET A 206 22.21 10.38 0.07
N LEU A 207 21.01 9.85 0.38
CA LEU A 207 20.06 10.50 1.27
C LEU A 207 20.43 10.21 2.73
N PRO A 208 20.65 11.23 3.58
CA PRO A 208 20.96 11.03 4.99
C PRO A 208 19.76 10.50 5.76
N ALA A 209 20.01 9.83 6.88
CA ALA A 209 18.95 9.43 7.79
C ALA A 209 18.33 10.67 8.46
N ILE A 210 17.00 10.66 8.57
CA ILE A 210 16.25 11.65 9.33
C ILE A 210 16.20 11.15 10.78
N ALA A 211 16.71 11.94 11.71
CA ALA A 211 16.65 11.62 13.14
C ALA A 211 15.21 11.76 13.66
N TYR A 212 14.84 10.90 14.61
CA TYR A 212 13.57 11.06 15.31
C TYR A 212 13.58 12.33 16.17
N GLU A 213 12.51 13.09 16.11
CA GLU A 213 12.27 14.26 16.95
C GLU A 213 10.91 14.10 17.63
N GLU A 214 10.90 14.27 18.95
CA GLU A 214 9.65 14.17 19.72
C GLU A 214 8.70 15.32 19.33
N HIS A 215 7.41 15.03 19.21
CA HIS A 215 6.39 15.96 18.73
C HIS A 215 6.54 16.46 17.28
N ALA A 216 7.43 15.84 16.49
CA ALA A 216 7.50 16.16 15.06
C ALA A 216 6.14 15.86 14.37
N PRO A 217 5.80 16.56 13.28
CA PRO A 217 4.68 16.19 12.42
C PRO A 217 4.81 14.76 11.92
N GLN A 218 3.73 14.20 11.35
CA GLN A 218 3.80 12.87 10.73
C GLN A 218 4.94 12.80 9.72
N PHE A 219 5.72 11.72 9.74
CA PHE A 219 6.88 11.51 8.87
C PHE A 219 6.58 11.77 7.40
N SER A 220 5.41 11.34 6.91
CA SER A 220 4.95 11.53 5.52
C SER A 220 4.71 12.99 5.13
N SER A 221 4.60 13.93 6.08
CA SER A 221 4.36 15.35 5.78
C SER A 221 5.63 16.10 5.35
N PHE A 222 6.82 15.59 5.70
CA PHE A 222 8.09 16.23 5.38
C PHE A 222 9.12 15.30 4.68
N ALA A 223 8.94 13.98 4.73
CA ALA A 223 9.80 13.04 4.00
C ALA A 223 9.56 13.11 2.48
N PRO A 224 10.61 12.91 1.64
CA PRO A 224 10.48 12.93 0.20
C PRO A 224 9.61 11.77 -0.30
N GLN A 225 8.67 12.07 -1.20
CA GLN A 225 7.83 11.05 -1.84
C GLN A 225 7.35 11.45 -3.23
N VAL A 226 7.08 10.46 -4.07
CA VAL A 226 6.40 10.62 -5.35
C VAL A 226 5.20 9.67 -5.40
N MET A 227 4.03 10.23 -5.70
CA MET A 227 2.78 9.50 -5.87
C MET A 227 2.40 9.51 -7.34
N PHE A 228 1.93 8.37 -7.84
CA PHE A 228 1.50 8.19 -9.23
C PHE A 228 0.02 7.84 -9.29
N ALA A 229 -0.64 8.23 -10.37
CA ALA A 229 -2.02 7.89 -10.66
C ALA A 229 -2.25 7.70 -12.17
N LEU A 230 -3.03 6.68 -12.53
CA LEU A 230 -3.48 6.45 -13.90
C LEU A 230 -4.80 7.19 -14.15
N LYS A 231 -4.98 7.71 -15.37
CA LYS A 231 -6.27 8.27 -15.81
C LYS A 231 -7.31 7.17 -15.97
N THR A 232 -6.91 6.08 -16.64
CA THR A 232 -7.74 4.88 -16.79
C THR A 232 -7.15 3.77 -15.92
N PHE A 233 -7.97 3.16 -15.08
CA PHE A 233 -7.53 2.18 -14.11
C PHE A 233 -8.49 0.98 -14.03
N SER A 234 -8.05 -0.08 -13.38
CA SER A 234 -8.88 -1.20 -12.91
C SER A 234 -8.83 -1.25 -11.38
N LEU A 235 -9.99 -1.29 -10.74
CA LEU A 235 -10.13 -1.51 -9.31
C LEU A 235 -10.83 -2.84 -9.08
N LYS A 236 -10.09 -3.85 -8.61
CA LYS A 236 -10.61 -5.21 -8.37
C LYS A 236 -11.41 -5.73 -9.59
N GLY A 237 -10.87 -5.51 -10.81
CA GLY A 237 -11.50 -5.92 -12.07
C GLY A 237 -12.56 -4.96 -12.62
N VAL A 238 -12.93 -3.90 -11.91
CA VAL A 238 -13.87 -2.88 -12.40
C VAL A 238 -13.10 -1.75 -13.07
N LEU A 239 -13.25 -1.62 -14.39
CA LEU A 239 -12.58 -0.56 -15.15
C LEU A 239 -13.18 0.82 -14.84
N GLY A 240 -12.31 1.80 -14.69
CA GLY A 240 -12.67 3.18 -14.36
C GLY A 240 -11.85 4.22 -15.11
N ASN A 241 -12.34 5.46 -15.04
CA ASN A 241 -11.65 6.67 -15.47
C ASN A 241 -11.75 7.71 -14.36
N GLY A 242 -10.65 8.40 -14.05
CA GLY A 242 -10.56 9.32 -12.93
C GLY A 242 -9.61 10.48 -13.22
N SER A 243 -9.65 11.05 -14.43
CA SER A 243 -8.86 12.23 -14.76
C SER A 243 -9.30 13.46 -13.97
N THR A 244 -10.55 13.50 -13.56
CA THR A 244 -11.15 14.57 -12.73
C THR A 244 -12.01 13.96 -11.62
N TRP A 245 -12.30 14.73 -10.58
CA TRP A 245 -13.23 14.36 -9.53
C TRP A 245 -14.64 14.04 -10.05
N SER A 246 -15.09 14.77 -11.09
CA SER A 246 -16.38 14.54 -11.74
C SER A 246 -16.42 13.18 -12.44
N GLU A 247 -15.36 12.82 -13.17
CA GLU A 247 -15.26 11.50 -13.83
C GLU A 247 -15.18 10.37 -12.80
N PHE A 248 -14.39 10.56 -11.74
CA PHE A 248 -14.30 9.59 -10.65
C PHE A 248 -15.66 9.41 -9.95
N GLY A 249 -16.36 10.51 -9.64
CA GLY A 249 -17.71 10.47 -9.05
C GLY A 249 -18.72 9.76 -9.95
N SER A 250 -18.71 10.07 -11.25
CA SER A 250 -19.58 9.40 -12.24
C SER A 250 -19.27 7.90 -12.37
N TRP A 251 -17.99 7.53 -12.31
CA TRP A 251 -17.59 6.12 -12.27
C TRP A 251 -18.11 5.42 -11.01
N MET A 252 -17.91 6.04 -9.83
CA MET A 252 -18.42 5.51 -8.57
C MET A 252 -19.93 5.27 -8.65
N ASP A 253 -20.69 6.29 -9.07
CA ASP A 253 -22.13 6.22 -9.18
C ASP A 253 -22.60 5.10 -10.14
N THR A 254 -22.06 5.09 -11.37
CA THR A 254 -22.53 4.19 -12.43
C THR A 254 -22.04 2.76 -12.30
N ARG A 255 -20.85 2.53 -11.71
CA ARG A 255 -20.21 1.22 -11.68
C ARG A 255 -20.30 0.53 -10.31
N LEU A 256 -20.37 1.30 -9.22
CA LEU A 256 -20.37 0.74 -7.88
C LEU A 256 -21.70 0.94 -7.15
N LEU A 257 -22.36 2.09 -7.30
CA LEU A 257 -23.57 2.43 -6.53
C LEU A 257 -24.86 2.10 -7.25
N LYS A 258 -24.91 2.22 -8.58
CA LYS A 258 -26.14 2.00 -9.35
C LYS A 258 -26.76 0.63 -9.05
N GLY A 259 -28.05 0.63 -8.68
CA GLY A 259 -28.81 -0.57 -8.37
C GLY A 259 -28.55 -1.17 -6.98
N THR A 260 -27.84 -0.44 -6.10
CA THR A 260 -27.57 -0.90 -4.72
C THR A 260 -28.53 -0.29 -3.69
N GLU A 261 -29.38 0.67 -4.07
CA GLU A 261 -30.25 1.46 -3.18
C GLU A 261 -31.69 0.93 -3.06
N GLU A 262 -32.03 -0.16 -3.70
CA GLU A 262 -33.40 -0.69 -3.68
C GLU A 262 -33.76 -1.19 -2.27
N LEU A 263 -34.90 -0.70 -1.76
CA LEU A 263 -35.46 -1.10 -0.47
C LEU A 263 -36.68 -2.01 -0.67
N PRO A 264 -36.93 -2.96 0.26
CA PRO A 264 -38.19 -3.70 0.31
C PRO A 264 -39.39 -2.74 0.48
N ALA A 265 -40.49 -3.01 -0.20
CA ALA A 265 -41.70 -2.17 -0.11
C ALA A 265 -42.23 -2.02 1.33
N MET A 266 -42.05 -3.06 2.16
CA MET A 266 -42.42 -3.02 3.59
C MET A 266 -41.58 -2.00 4.34
N THR A 267 -40.26 -1.96 4.12
CA THR A 267 -39.35 -1.00 4.75
C THR A 267 -39.64 0.43 4.29
N VAL A 268 -39.98 0.63 3.01
CA VAL A 268 -40.42 1.93 2.49
C VAL A 268 -41.71 2.38 3.19
N SER A 269 -42.69 1.49 3.37
CA SER A 269 -43.92 1.80 4.09
C SER A 269 -43.68 2.10 5.57
N GLU A 270 -42.81 1.33 6.20
CA GLU A 270 -42.45 1.48 7.61
C GLU A 270 -41.81 2.85 7.87
N ILE A 271 -40.75 3.19 7.11
CA ILE A 271 -40.04 4.47 7.34
C ILE A 271 -40.91 5.69 7.01
N ASN A 272 -41.78 5.60 5.99
CA ASN A 272 -42.74 6.66 5.67
C ASN A 272 -43.81 6.85 6.79
N SER A 273 -44.15 5.80 7.54
CA SER A 273 -45.10 5.93 8.69
C SER A 273 -44.51 6.66 9.88
N LEU A 274 -43.16 6.78 9.96
CA LEU A 274 -42.45 7.46 11.03
C LEU A 274 -42.25 8.96 10.81
N VAL A 275 -42.54 9.46 9.60
CA VAL A 275 -42.35 10.88 9.21
C VAL A 275 -43.67 11.50 8.81
N THR A 276 -43.80 12.83 8.97
CA THR A 276 -44.97 13.59 8.49
C THR A 276 -44.58 14.63 7.46
N THR A 277 -45.55 15.17 6.74
CA THR A 277 -45.35 16.21 5.73
C THR A 277 -44.89 17.55 6.30
N GLU A 278 -45.17 17.79 7.60
CA GLU A 278 -44.80 19.01 8.33
C GLU A 278 -43.35 18.99 8.81
N MET A 279 -42.71 17.82 8.87
CA MET A 279 -41.33 17.68 9.30
C MET A 279 -40.36 18.29 8.26
N SER A 280 -39.43 19.07 8.72
CA SER A 280 -38.29 19.54 7.95
C SER A 280 -37.35 18.37 7.56
N ASP A 281 -36.52 18.57 6.54
CA ASP A 281 -35.56 17.55 6.08
C ASP A 281 -34.63 17.09 7.21
N ILE A 282 -34.22 18.00 8.11
CA ILE A 282 -33.36 17.65 9.25
C ILE A 282 -34.11 16.81 10.30
N GLU A 283 -35.37 17.05 10.50
CA GLU A 283 -36.21 16.23 11.41
C GLU A 283 -36.42 14.84 10.83
N LYS A 284 -36.77 14.74 9.55
CA LYS A 284 -36.86 13.45 8.86
C LYS A 284 -35.51 12.70 8.89
N ALA A 285 -34.39 13.39 8.68
CA ALA A 285 -33.07 12.78 8.73
C ALA A 285 -32.73 12.23 10.14
N ARG A 286 -33.16 12.90 11.21
CA ARG A 286 -33.01 12.40 12.59
C ARG A 286 -33.81 11.12 12.80
N VAL A 287 -35.06 11.06 12.32
CA VAL A 287 -35.90 9.86 12.39
C VAL A 287 -35.25 8.70 11.64
N VAL A 288 -34.80 8.93 10.40
CA VAL A 288 -34.10 7.93 9.62
C VAL A 288 -32.83 7.43 10.30
N TYR A 289 -32.05 8.33 10.87
CA TYR A 289 -30.81 7.95 11.55
C TYR A 289 -31.08 7.15 12.83
N GLN A 290 -32.12 7.50 13.59
CA GLN A 290 -32.54 6.72 14.76
C GLN A 290 -33.03 5.33 14.35
N TYR A 291 -33.87 5.22 13.32
CA TYR A 291 -34.30 3.96 12.75
C TYR A 291 -33.13 3.06 12.35
N LEU A 292 -32.12 3.65 11.68
CA LEU A 292 -30.88 2.95 11.32
C LEU A 292 -30.18 2.40 12.59
N GLN A 293 -29.98 3.25 13.60
CA GLN A 293 -29.29 2.85 14.85
C GLN A 293 -29.99 1.72 15.58
N ASP A 294 -31.32 1.73 15.59
CA ASP A 294 -32.13 0.73 16.28
C ASP A 294 -32.17 -0.61 15.52
N LYS A 295 -32.07 -0.57 14.20
CA LYS A 295 -32.23 -1.73 13.31
C LYS A 295 -30.96 -2.47 13.02
N VAL A 296 -29.81 -1.79 12.86
CA VAL A 296 -28.60 -2.37 12.29
C VAL A 296 -27.39 -2.31 13.22
N ARG A 297 -26.43 -3.21 12.96
CA ARG A 297 -25.13 -3.25 13.65
C ARG A 297 -24.00 -3.01 12.65
N TYR A 298 -22.94 -2.39 13.12
CA TYR A 298 -21.73 -2.26 12.33
C TYR A 298 -20.95 -3.57 12.34
N ILE A 299 -20.74 -4.14 11.15
CA ILE A 299 -19.86 -5.29 10.93
C ILE A 299 -19.02 -5.01 9.69
N SER A 300 -17.70 -4.95 9.85
CA SER A 300 -16.79 -4.72 8.73
C SER A 300 -16.66 -5.98 7.86
N VAL A 301 -16.89 -5.80 6.53
CA VAL A 301 -16.74 -6.81 5.49
C VAL A 301 -15.88 -6.23 4.38
N GLN A 302 -14.68 -6.81 4.15
CA GLN A 302 -13.69 -6.32 3.20
C GLN A 302 -13.25 -7.46 2.26
N ILE A 303 -14.13 -7.86 1.32
CA ILE A 303 -13.86 -8.95 0.38
C ILE A 303 -13.92 -8.42 -1.04
N GLY A 304 -12.82 -8.54 -1.79
CA GLY A 304 -12.73 -8.17 -3.20
C GLY A 304 -13.23 -6.74 -3.46
N ILE A 305 -14.11 -6.57 -4.47
CA ILE A 305 -14.72 -5.27 -4.79
C ILE A 305 -15.63 -4.74 -3.66
N GLY A 306 -16.11 -5.61 -2.76
CA GLY A 306 -16.87 -5.21 -1.57
C GLY A 306 -16.10 -4.32 -0.61
N GLY A 307 -14.77 -4.20 -0.73
CA GLY A 307 -13.99 -3.15 -0.08
C GLY A 307 -14.33 -1.73 -0.57
N TRP A 308 -15.00 -1.59 -1.74
CA TRP A 308 -15.39 -0.32 -2.37
C TRP A 308 -16.87 -0.23 -2.69
N LYS A 309 -17.45 -1.29 -3.23
CA LYS A 309 -18.87 -1.38 -3.55
C LYS A 309 -19.66 -1.71 -2.29
N PRO A 310 -20.72 -0.94 -1.93
CA PRO A 310 -21.55 -1.25 -0.78
C PRO A 310 -22.39 -2.50 -1.00
N MET A 311 -22.79 -3.17 0.08
CA MET A 311 -23.87 -4.15 0.09
C MET A 311 -25.17 -3.51 -0.43
N LEU A 312 -26.05 -4.34 -1.01
CA LEU A 312 -27.39 -3.88 -1.39
C LEU A 312 -28.16 -3.38 -0.16
N ALA A 313 -28.87 -2.27 -0.29
CA ALA A 313 -29.70 -1.74 0.79
C ALA A 313 -30.72 -2.78 1.30
N SER A 314 -31.31 -3.58 0.40
CA SER A 314 -32.21 -4.70 0.73
C SER A 314 -31.53 -5.82 1.55
N GLU A 315 -30.25 -6.06 1.34
CA GLU A 315 -29.51 -7.05 2.13
C GLU A 315 -29.17 -6.52 3.52
N VAL A 316 -28.75 -5.24 3.64
CA VAL A 316 -28.56 -4.58 4.93
C VAL A 316 -29.85 -4.62 5.72
N ASP A 317 -30.98 -4.30 5.09
CA ASP A 317 -32.32 -4.37 5.71
C ASP A 317 -32.64 -5.76 6.25
N ARG A 318 -32.41 -6.79 5.44
CA ARG A 318 -32.71 -8.19 5.79
C ARG A 318 -31.78 -8.75 6.87
N LEU A 319 -30.48 -8.42 6.81
CA LEU A 319 -29.43 -9.00 7.66
C LEU A 319 -29.21 -8.20 8.95
N SER A 320 -29.70 -6.95 8.99
CA SER A 320 -29.53 -6.03 10.11
C SER A 320 -28.08 -5.76 10.46
N TYR A 321 -27.18 -5.75 9.46
CA TYR A 321 -25.80 -5.32 9.61
C TYR A 321 -25.20 -4.79 8.30
N GLY A 322 -24.11 -4.06 8.42
CA GLY A 322 -23.28 -3.61 7.32
C GLY A 322 -22.03 -2.88 7.79
N ASP A 323 -21.08 -2.69 6.87
CA ASP A 323 -19.91 -1.84 7.12
C ASP A 323 -20.23 -0.35 6.81
N CYS A 324 -19.23 0.53 6.94
CA CYS A 324 -19.41 1.96 6.69
C CYS A 324 -20.04 2.28 5.33
N LYS A 325 -19.65 1.57 4.27
CA LYS A 325 -20.18 1.76 2.91
C LYS A 325 -21.63 1.30 2.81
N ALA A 326 -21.91 0.12 3.33
CA ALA A 326 -23.23 -0.51 3.33
C ALA A 326 -24.24 0.32 4.12
N LEU A 327 -23.87 0.76 5.34
CA LEU A 327 -24.75 1.57 6.18
C LEU A 327 -24.96 2.97 5.60
N THR A 328 -23.95 3.58 4.97
CA THR A 328 -24.10 4.85 4.25
C THR A 328 -25.08 4.71 3.08
N ASN A 329 -24.94 3.65 2.28
CA ASN A 329 -25.82 3.37 1.14
C ASN A 329 -27.28 3.11 1.61
N TYR A 330 -27.44 2.32 2.64
CA TYR A 330 -28.76 2.03 3.23
C TYR A 330 -29.41 3.30 3.82
N THR A 331 -28.64 4.14 4.53
CA THR A 331 -29.13 5.43 5.04
C THR A 331 -29.58 6.35 3.92
N LYS A 332 -28.79 6.42 2.83
CA LYS A 332 -29.16 7.21 1.63
C LYS A 332 -30.46 6.71 1.03
N ALA A 333 -30.63 5.40 0.92
CA ALA A 333 -31.86 4.80 0.38
C ALA A 333 -33.08 5.12 1.25
N LEU A 334 -32.95 5.07 2.59
CA LEU A 334 -34.00 5.44 3.53
C LEU A 334 -34.35 6.94 3.44
N LEU A 335 -33.35 7.83 3.36
CA LEU A 335 -33.55 9.26 3.19
C LEU A 335 -34.27 9.58 1.89
N ASN A 336 -33.90 8.92 0.79
CA ASN A 336 -34.60 9.06 -0.51
C ASN A 336 -36.07 8.62 -0.40
N ALA A 337 -36.36 7.54 0.34
CA ALA A 337 -37.73 7.04 0.54
C ALA A 337 -38.63 8.04 1.25
N VAL A 338 -38.12 8.88 2.14
CA VAL A 338 -38.84 9.94 2.83
C VAL A 338 -38.72 11.33 2.19
N GLY A 339 -38.12 11.38 0.98
CA GLY A 339 -38.00 12.61 0.17
C GLY A 339 -36.89 13.58 0.62
N VAL A 340 -35.90 13.10 1.38
CA VAL A 340 -34.74 13.92 1.81
C VAL A 340 -33.57 13.71 0.82
N PRO A 341 -33.13 14.77 0.09
CA PRO A 341 -31.99 14.67 -0.81
C PRO A 341 -30.70 14.37 -0.04
N SER A 342 -29.92 13.38 -0.50
CA SER A 342 -28.67 13.02 0.12
C SER A 342 -27.65 12.49 -0.90
N TYR A 343 -26.35 12.61 -0.57
CA TYR A 343 -25.26 12.21 -1.46
C TYR A 343 -24.34 11.22 -0.77
N TYR A 344 -23.98 10.17 -1.51
CA TYR A 344 -22.92 9.26 -1.09
C TYR A 344 -21.57 9.92 -1.30
N THR A 345 -20.79 10.10 -0.26
CA THR A 345 -19.51 10.81 -0.30
C THR A 345 -18.38 9.96 0.23
N VAL A 346 -17.28 9.89 -0.52
CA VAL A 346 -16.03 9.25 -0.08
C VAL A 346 -15.16 10.30 0.60
N LEU A 347 -14.75 10.01 1.83
CA LEU A 347 -13.93 10.90 2.65
C LEU A 347 -12.58 10.25 2.94
N HIS A 348 -11.54 11.08 3.15
CA HIS A 348 -10.30 10.63 3.75
C HIS A 348 -10.54 10.42 5.25
N SER A 349 -10.27 9.20 5.73
CA SER A 349 -10.38 8.85 7.15
C SER A 349 -8.99 8.84 7.77
N GLY A 350 -8.78 9.64 8.78
CA GLY A 350 -7.54 9.75 9.53
C GLY A 350 -6.79 11.06 9.28
N SER A 351 -5.64 11.17 9.93
CA SER A 351 -4.73 12.33 9.88
C SER A 351 -3.69 12.18 8.80
#